data_5ef9d7b551a85193707e476c62d7d586
#
_entry.id   5ef9d7b551a85193707e476c62d7d586
#
_cell.length_a   1.000
_cell.length_b   1.000
_cell.length_c   1.000
_cell.angle_alpha   90.00
_cell.angle_beta   90.00
_cell.angle_gamma   90.00
#
_symmetry.space_group_name_H-M   'P 1'
#
loop_
_entity.id
_entity.type
_entity.pdbx_description
1 polymer ?
#
loop_
_entity_poly.entity_id
_entity_poly.type
_entity_poly.pdbx_seq_one_letter_code
_entity_poly.pdbx_strand_id
1 'polypeptide(L)'
;MTLRELNEKRGQLVTQAREALAEIKKNTDEARAAELDKRHDDIMAEFDKIEKNIAREQRMADAEARINAAAEEERKAKRPNAEEGTQRGADEGKKAEYREVFHKFMANGASTEGLDAEERAILRAGVQDIEKRIQTGGANAAGGYTIPVELQNLMVKSIKAFGPMYDGNVVSELNTSSGNALPIPTTDDTGNTGVQGTEGTALTDDGSADAAFGEKQLEAYDFNTKFVKFSWQLAQDSIFNMEALLADLLGERLGRLANSQLTTGTGTSAPNGIVTASTLGKTAASATAIASDELIDLIHSIDPAYRQSPKIGFQFNDLTLSAIRKLKDGQGNYLWQMGDITKGQPGTLLGYRYYINQAVASIATGNKTVIFGDFGKYWVRKVGTPVIGVLKERYWPDLGIAGLIRFDGELLDTAAVKHLKQA
;
A
#
# COMPACT_ATOMS: atom_id res chain seq x y z
N MET A 1 -34.22 38.80 4.91
CA MET A 1 -34.89 37.64 5.55
C MET A 1 -33.96 36.46 5.46
N THR A 2 -33.77 35.79 6.54
CA THR A 2 -32.92 34.56 6.57
C THR A 2 -33.66 33.37 5.91
N LEU A 3 -32.94 32.41 5.41
CA LEU A 3 -33.49 31.21 4.76
C LEU A 3 -34.46 30.44 5.70
N ARG A 4 -34.21 30.52 7.01
CA ARG A 4 -35.09 29.96 8.04
C ARG A 4 -36.43 30.70 8.12
N GLU A 5 -36.42 32.04 8.16
CA GLU A 5 -37.61 32.86 8.19
C GLU A 5 -38.46 32.69 6.91
N LEU A 6 -37.80 32.54 5.75
CA LEU A 6 -38.52 32.30 4.49
C LEU A 6 -39.20 30.92 4.49
N ASN A 7 -38.57 29.89 5.03
CA ASN A 7 -39.17 28.56 5.15
C ASN A 7 -40.34 28.52 6.15
N GLU A 8 -40.24 29.26 7.27
CA GLU A 8 -41.34 29.39 8.23
C GLU A 8 -42.55 30.10 7.60
N LYS A 9 -42.35 31.21 6.86
CA LYS A 9 -43.39 31.88 6.11
C LYS A 9 -44.01 31.00 5.03
N ARG A 10 -43.22 30.24 4.31
CA ARG A 10 -43.71 29.26 3.33
C ARG A 10 -44.66 28.26 3.97
N GLY A 11 -44.30 27.72 5.16
CA GLY A 11 -45.16 26.82 5.92
C GLY A 11 -46.52 27.46 6.33
N GLN A 12 -46.48 28.72 6.77
CA GLN A 12 -47.70 29.48 7.14
C GLN A 12 -48.62 29.69 5.94
N LEU A 13 -48.08 30.08 4.77
CA LEU A 13 -48.87 30.27 3.56
C LEU A 13 -49.51 28.97 3.06
N VAL A 14 -48.82 27.84 3.15
CA VAL A 14 -49.40 26.52 2.81
C VAL A 14 -50.58 26.19 3.71
N THR A 15 -50.48 26.50 5.01
CA THR A 15 -51.57 26.27 5.96
C THR A 15 -52.77 27.15 5.62
N GLN A 16 -52.55 28.43 5.36
CA GLN A 16 -53.60 29.40 4.99
C GLN A 16 -54.25 29.03 3.64
N ALA A 17 -53.47 28.58 2.64
CA ALA A 17 -54.02 28.13 1.36
C ALA A 17 -54.91 26.89 1.53
N ARG A 18 -54.52 25.93 2.39
CA ARG A 18 -55.35 24.75 2.72
C ARG A 18 -56.65 25.16 3.44
N GLU A 19 -56.60 26.10 4.36
CA GLU A 19 -57.79 26.62 5.04
C GLU A 19 -58.72 27.30 4.05
N ALA A 20 -58.20 28.17 3.16
CA ALA A 20 -59.01 28.80 2.12
C ALA A 20 -59.65 27.78 1.18
N LEU A 21 -58.92 26.74 0.75
CA LEU A 21 -59.50 25.66 -0.04
C LEU A 21 -60.57 24.83 0.71
N ALA A 22 -60.42 24.68 2.01
CA ALA A 22 -61.44 24.00 2.82
C ALA A 22 -62.71 24.85 2.99
N GLU A 23 -62.54 26.16 3.04
CA GLU A 23 -63.66 27.10 3.06
C GLU A 23 -64.41 27.16 1.70
N ILE A 24 -63.67 27.19 0.58
CA ILE A 24 -64.24 27.11 -0.78
C ILE A 24 -65.09 25.84 -0.93
N LYS A 25 -64.59 24.67 -0.48
CA LYS A 25 -65.34 23.42 -0.56
C LYS A 25 -66.61 23.36 0.30
N LYS A 26 -66.72 24.16 1.34
CA LYS A 26 -67.86 24.21 2.23
C LYS A 26 -68.87 25.28 1.84
N ASN A 27 -68.50 26.24 0.99
CA ASN A 27 -69.31 27.34 0.61
C ASN A 27 -70.30 26.95 -0.50
N THR A 28 -71.57 27.38 -0.32
CA THR A 28 -72.69 27.21 -1.28
C THR A 28 -73.19 28.51 -1.91
N ASP A 29 -72.53 29.62 -1.58
CA ASP A 29 -72.91 30.94 -2.07
C ASP A 29 -71.97 31.45 -3.15
N GLU A 30 -72.43 31.68 -4.35
CA GLU A 30 -71.67 31.98 -5.56
C GLU A 30 -70.91 33.34 -5.48
N ALA A 31 -71.43 34.32 -4.80
CA ALA A 31 -70.78 35.63 -4.60
C ALA A 31 -69.57 35.52 -3.64
N ARG A 32 -69.67 34.67 -2.63
CA ARG A 32 -68.64 34.44 -1.64
C ARG A 32 -67.53 33.46 -2.17
N ALA A 33 -67.90 32.63 -3.12
CA ALA A 33 -66.95 31.77 -3.78
C ALA A 33 -65.85 32.52 -4.53
N ALA A 34 -66.26 33.56 -5.30
CA ALA A 34 -65.29 34.36 -6.06
C ALA A 34 -64.35 35.19 -5.16
N GLU A 35 -64.77 35.57 -3.95
CA GLU A 35 -63.94 36.27 -2.97
C GLU A 35 -62.91 35.31 -2.33
N LEU A 36 -63.31 34.05 -2.03
CA LEU A 36 -62.48 33.06 -1.49
C LEU A 36 -61.43 32.52 -2.51
N ASP A 37 -61.82 32.37 -3.78
CA ASP A 37 -60.91 32.02 -4.88
C ASP A 37 -59.84 33.08 -5.05
N LYS A 38 -60.26 34.38 -5.07
CA LYS A 38 -59.26 35.45 -5.15
C LYS A 38 -58.32 35.49 -3.97
N ARG A 39 -58.80 35.21 -2.75
CA ARG A 39 -57.97 35.14 -1.56
C ARG A 39 -56.97 33.96 -1.66
N HIS A 40 -57.38 32.80 -2.18
CA HIS A 40 -56.53 31.69 -2.42
C HIS A 40 -55.45 32.02 -3.46
N ASP A 41 -55.81 32.65 -4.58
CA ASP A 41 -54.86 33.06 -5.62
C ASP A 41 -53.84 34.08 -5.13
N ASP A 42 -54.27 35.04 -4.27
CA ASP A 42 -53.36 36.01 -3.65
C ASP A 42 -52.34 35.30 -2.73
N ILE A 43 -52.77 34.30 -1.94
CA ILE A 43 -51.89 33.48 -1.08
C ILE A 43 -50.91 32.67 -1.92
N MET A 44 -51.34 32.06 -3.02
CA MET A 44 -50.48 31.31 -3.93
C MET A 44 -49.49 32.22 -4.65
N ALA A 45 -49.88 33.43 -5.03
CA ALA A 45 -48.96 34.41 -5.61
C ALA A 45 -47.88 34.87 -4.62
N GLU A 46 -48.19 34.98 -3.33
CA GLU A 46 -47.17 35.22 -2.28
C GLU A 46 -46.29 34.01 -2.03
N PHE A 47 -46.84 32.81 -2.04
CA PHE A 47 -46.08 31.57 -1.95
C PHE A 47 -45.05 31.47 -3.05
N ASP A 48 -45.41 31.71 -4.32
CA ASP A 48 -44.49 31.67 -5.47
C ASP A 48 -43.38 32.72 -5.34
N LYS A 49 -43.66 33.89 -4.79
CA LYS A 49 -42.63 34.92 -4.52
C LYS A 49 -41.61 34.43 -3.46
N ILE A 50 -42.08 33.80 -2.40
CA ILE A 50 -41.23 33.28 -1.34
C ILE A 50 -40.41 32.12 -1.86
N GLU A 51 -40.97 31.23 -2.67
CA GLU A 51 -40.25 30.11 -3.26
C GLU A 51 -39.11 30.59 -4.19
N LYS A 52 -39.36 31.60 -5.01
CA LYS A 52 -38.32 32.25 -5.82
C LYS A 52 -37.22 32.89 -4.98
N ASN A 53 -37.55 33.47 -3.83
CA ASN A 53 -36.56 34.04 -2.93
C ASN A 53 -35.74 32.97 -2.24
N ILE A 54 -36.34 31.86 -1.80
CA ILE A 54 -35.64 30.71 -1.24
C ILE A 54 -34.63 30.13 -2.27
N ALA A 55 -35.07 29.96 -3.52
CA ALA A 55 -34.23 29.49 -4.59
C ALA A 55 -33.03 30.41 -4.90
N ARG A 56 -33.24 31.74 -4.77
CA ARG A 56 -32.15 32.74 -4.92
C ARG A 56 -31.13 32.63 -3.77
N GLU A 57 -31.61 32.60 -2.54
CA GLU A 57 -30.76 32.50 -1.35
C GLU A 57 -29.96 31.18 -1.36
N GLN A 58 -30.57 30.05 -1.75
CA GLN A 58 -29.89 28.79 -1.88
C GLN A 58 -28.80 28.86 -2.96
N ARG A 59 -29.07 29.45 -4.12
CA ARG A 59 -28.03 29.63 -5.16
C ARG A 59 -26.88 30.50 -4.71
N MET A 60 -27.17 31.55 -3.91
CA MET A 60 -26.11 32.40 -3.35
C MET A 60 -25.26 31.62 -2.35
N ALA A 61 -25.89 30.87 -1.45
CA ALA A 61 -25.16 30.01 -0.47
C ALA A 61 -24.30 28.96 -1.16
N ASP A 62 -24.80 28.30 -2.21
CA ASP A 62 -24.07 27.36 -3.01
C ASP A 62 -22.90 28.01 -3.76
N ALA A 63 -23.07 29.23 -4.27
CA ALA A 63 -21.99 29.97 -4.92
C ALA A 63 -20.90 30.39 -3.93
N GLU A 64 -21.28 30.86 -2.75
CA GLU A 64 -20.34 31.19 -1.66
C GLU A 64 -19.58 29.97 -1.18
N ALA A 65 -20.25 28.81 -1.04
CA ALA A 65 -19.61 27.56 -0.68
C ALA A 65 -18.56 27.12 -1.74
N ARG A 66 -18.87 27.29 -3.03
CA ARG A 66 -17.92 27.01 -4.12
C ARG A 66 -16.73 27.96 -4.13
N ILE A 67 -16.94 29.25 -3.89
CA ILE A 67 -15.88 30.26 -3.80
C ILE A 67 -14.98 29.97 -2.60
N ASN A 68 -15.57 29.64 -1.46
CA ASN A 68 -14.81 29.30 -0.26
C ASN A 68 -14.01 28.00 -0.44
N ALA A 69 -14.59 26.98 -1.07
CA ALA A 69 -13.89 25.74 -1.41
C ALA A 69 -12.71 25.99 -2.37
N ALA A 70 -12.92 26.80 -3.41
CA ALA A 70 -11.84 27.18 -4.33
C ALA A 70 -10.74 28.00 -3.66
N ALA A 71 -11.10 28.91 -2.74
CA ALA A 71 -10.14 29.70 -1.95
C ALA A 71 -9.38 28.82 -0.95
N GLU A 72 -9.99 27.78 -0.40
CA GLU A 72 -9.30 26.79 0.43
C GLU A 72 -8.35 25.92 -0.38
N GLU A 73 -8.73 25.47 -1.57
CA GLU A 73 -7.84 24.74 -2.47
C GLU A 73 -6.65 25.58 -2.91
N GLU A 74 -6.84 26.86 -3.25
CA GLU A 74 -5.72 27.77 -3.54
C GLU A 74 -4.81 28.01 -2.33
N ARG A 75 -5.36 28.09 -1.13
CA ARG A 75 -4.57 28.19 0.11
C ARG A 75 -3.77 26.92 0.37
N LYS A 76 -4.36 25.74 0.08
CA LYS A 76 -3.69 24.43 0.19
C LYS A 76 -2.58 24.31 -0.85
N ALA A 77 -2.80 24.75 -2.08
CA ALA A 77 -1.81 24.71 -3.15
C ALA A 77 -0.60 25.66 -2.92
N LYS A 78 -0.80 26.77 -2.20
CA LYS A 78 0.26 27.77 -1.90
C LYS A 78 1.06 27.49 -0.62
N ARG A 79 0.71 26.45 0.15
CA ARG A 79 1.46 26.01 1.34
C ARG A 79 1.90 24.55 1.19
N PRO A 80 3.15 24.27 0.80
CA PRO A 80 3.70 22.91 0.85
C PRO A 80 3.92 22.52 2.32
N ASN A 81 2.93 21.98 3.01
CA ASN A 81 2.92 21.41 4.37
C ASN A 81 1.76 21.87 5.27
N ALA A 82 0.62 22.32 4.74
CA ALA A 82 -0.47 22.84 5.57
C ALA A 82 -1.61 21.84 5.88
N GLU A 83 -1.49 20.57 5.49
CA GLU A 83 -2.55 19.58 5.77
C GLU A 83 -2.53 18.95 7.17
N GLU A 84 -1.58 19.34 8.04
CA GLU A 84 -1.45 18.69 9.35
C GLU A 84 -1.66 19.62 10.56
N GLY A 85 -2.12 20.87 10.38
CA GLY A 85 -2.03 21.88 11.44
C GLY A 85 -3.16 21.90 12.48
N THR A 86 -4.34 21.32 12.24
CA THR A 86 -5.49 21.45 13.16
C THR A 86 -5.98 20.12 13.74
N GLN A 87 -5.71 18.99 13.08
CA GLN A 87 -5.92 17.66 13.68
C GLN A 87 -4.67 17.14 14.42
N ARG A 88 -3.47 17.65 14.10
CA ARG A 88 -2.22 17.25 14.76
C ARG A 88 -2.21 17.50 16.26
N GLY A 89 -2.70 18.62 16.75
CA GLY A 89 -2.65 18.91 18.18
C GLY A 89 -3.56 18.02 19.04
N ALA A 90 -4.73 17.65 18.53
CA ALA A 90 -5.65 16.76 19.24
C ALA A 90 -5.27 15.28 19.05
N ASP A 91 -4.68 14.92 17.91
CA ASP A 91 -4.23 13.56 17.62
C ASP A 91 -2.85 13.27 18.26
N GLU A 92 -1.95 14.25 18.31
CA GLU A 92 -0.66 14.13 19.01
C GLU A 92 -0.86 14.02 20.51
N GLY A 93 -1.84 14.73 21.10
CA GLY A 93 -2.20 14.57 22.51
C GLY A 93 -2.72 13.17 22.81
N LYS A 94 -3.65 12.66 22.02
CA LYS A 94 -4.16 11.28 22.16
C LYS A 94 -3.10 10.21 21.90
N LYS A 95 -2.18 10.47 20.99
CA LYS A 95 -1.05 9.58 20.68
C LYS A 95 -0.01 9.58 21.80
N ALA A 96 0.24 10.73 22.44
CA ALA A 96 1.11 10.82 23.59
C ALA A 96 0.51 10.07 24.78
N GLU A 97 -0.78 10.26 25.08
CA GLU A 97 -1.50 9.52 26.13
C GLU A 97 -1.49 8.01 25.87
N TYR A 98 -1.72 7.57 24.65
CA TYR A 98 -1.68 6.15 24.31
C TYR A 98 -0.29 5.54 24.50
N ARG A 99 0.77 6.27 24.15
CA ARG A 99 2.16 5.83 24.36
C ARG A 99 2.50 5.68 25.83
N GLU A 100 2.11 6.64 26.64
CA GLU A 100 2.34 6.57 28.10
C GLU A 100 1.61 5.38 28.72
N VAL A 101 0.36 5.15 28.32
CA VAL A 101 -0.43 4.03 28.80
C VAL A 101 0.14 2.69 28.31
N PHE A 102 0.59 2.63 27.07
CA PHE A 102 1.25 1.43 26.55
C PHE A 102 2.59 1.16 27.26
N HIS A 103 3.35 2.21 27.57
CA HIS A 103 4.60 2.07 28.33
C HIS A 103 4.33 1.54 29.74
N LYS A 104 3.29 2.05 30.42
CA LYS A 104 2.83 1.51 31.72
C LYS A 104 2.36 0.06 31.62
N PHE A 105 1.65 -0.30 30.55
CA PHE A 105 1.23 -1.67 30.28
C PHE A 105 2.44 -2.60 30.16
N MET A 106 3.45 -2.20 29.40
CA MET A 106 4.69 -2.97 29.25
C MET A 106 5.49 -3.03 30.55
N ALA A 107 5.60 -1.93 31.29
CA ALA A 107 6.26 -1.86 32.59
C ALA A 107 5.57 -2.73 33.66
N ASN A 108 4.25 -2.91 33.55
CA ASN A 108 3.48 -3.84 34.40
C ASN A 108 3.52 -5.29 33.89
N GLY A 109 4.49 -5.60 33.04
CA GLY A 109 4.70 -6.93 32.50
C GLY A 109 3.56 -7.40 31.60
N ALA A 110 3.03 -6.51 30.76
CA ALA A 110 1.89 -6.75 29.87
C ALA A 110 0.61 -7.19 30.62
N SER A 111 0.41 -6.71 31.85
CA SER A 111 -0.79 -6.95 32.65
C SER A 111 -1.62 -5.68 32.74
N THR A 112 -2.94 -5.83 32.67
CA THR A 112 -3.89 -4.72 32.85
C THR A 112 -4.24 -4.45 34.29
N GLU A 113 -3.75 -5.26 35.25
CA GLU A 113 -4.10 -5.15 36.67
C GLU A 113 -3.59 -3.87 37.34
N GLY A 114 -2.50 -3.28 36.80
CA GLY A 114 -1.95 -2.01 37.27
C GLY A 114 -2.40 -0.77 36.52
N LEU A 115 -3.39 -0.87 35.61
CA LEU A 115 -3.91 0.23 34.81
C LEU A 115 -5.29 0.67 35.30
N ASP A 116 -5.54 1.98 35.31
CA ASP A 116 -6.84 2.56 35.62
C ASP A 116 -7.87 2.26 34.52
N ALA A 117 -9.17 2.46 34.83
CA ALA A 117 -10.26 2.19 33.88
C ALA A 117 -10.16 3.06 32.61
N GLU A 118 -9.68 4.29 32.73
CA GLU A 118 -9.45 5.22 31.62
C GLU A 118 -8.26 4.77 30.77
N GLU A 119 -7.17 4.36 31.38
CA GLU A 119 -5.99 3.83 30.71
C GLU A 119 -6.31 2.54 29.94
N ARG A 120 -7.13 1.66 30.50
CA ARG A 120 -7.63 0.48 29.79
C ARG A 120 -8.52 0.83 28.60
N ALA A 121 -9.31 1.91 28.71
CA ALA A 121 -10.14 2.40 27.61
C ALA A 121 -9.28 2.99 26.48
N ILE A 122 -8.22 3.69 26.79
CA ILE A 122 -7.25 4.23 25.82
C ILE A 122 -6.55 3.09 25.07
N LEU A 123 -6.11 2.05 25.78
CA LEU A 123 -5.53 0.85 25.13
C LEU A 123 -6.53 0.14 24.20
N ARG A 124 -7.81 0.08 24.58
CA ARG A 124 -8.88 -0.51 23.76
C ARG A 124 -9.24 0.37 22.57
N ALA A 125 -9.19 1.69 22.69
CA ALA A 125 -9.49 2.61 21.59
C ALA A 125 -8.47 2.52 20.45
N GLY A 126 -7.19 2.20 20.75
CA GLY A 126 -6.18 1.91 19.73
C GLY A 126 -6.42 0.61 18.94
N VAL A 127 -7.40 -0.19 19.33
CA VAL A 127 -7.74 -1.52 18.76
C VAL A 127 -8.86 -1.47 17.72
N GLN A 128 -9.63 -0.38 17.65
CA GLN A 128 -10.93 -0.38 16.95
C GLN A 128 -10.89 -0.65 15.43
N ASP A 129 -9.74 -0.48 14.77
CA ASP A 129 -9.65 -0.72 13.32
C ASP A 129 -9.37 -2.18 12.94
N ILE A 130 -8.97 -3.03 13.88
CA ILE A 130 -8.61 -4.43 13.63
C ILE A 130 -9.77 -5.38 13.96
N GLU A 131 -10.62 -5.07 14.93
CA GLU A 131 -11.73 -5.95 15.36
C GLU A 131 -12.84 -6.14 14.30
N LYS A 132 -12.96 -5.26 13.35
CA LYS A 132 -13.96 -5.42 12.27
C LYS A 132 -13.63 -6.51 11.25
N ARG A 133 -12.46 -7.15 11.31
CA ARG A 133 -11.98 -8.08 10.28
C ARG A 133 -11.71 -9.52 10.75
N ILE A 134 -11.72 -9.80 12.04
CA ILE A 134 -11.46 -11.15 12.55
C ILE A 134 -12.64 -11.62 13.40
N GLN A 135 -13.63 -12.21 12.73
CA GLN A 135 -14.65 -12.99 13.38
C GLN A 135 -14.16 -14.44 13.51
N THR A 136 -13.29 -14.70 14.46
CA THR A 136 -13.10 -16.04 15.02
C THR A 136 -13.30 -15.91 16.51
N GLY A 137 -14.42 -16.47 16.98
CA GLY A 137 -14.78 -16.51 18.36
C GLY A 137 -13.73 -17.27 19.17
N GLY A 138 -13.24 -16.64 20.21
CA GLY A 138 -12.40 -17.30 21.20
C GLY A 138 -11.46 -16.36 21.93
N ALA A 139 -11.89 -15.97 23.13
CA ALA A 139 -11.07 -15.58 24.26
C ALA A 139 -10.23 -14.28 24.19
N ASN A 140 -10.87 -13.18 24.57
CA ASN A 140 -10.22 -11.94 25.05
C ASN A 140 -9.36 -12.13 26.34
N ALA A 141 -9.20 -13.33 26.83
CA ALA A 141 -8.49 -13.61 28.07
C ALA A 141 -7.02 -14.04 27.89
N ALA A 142 -6.56 -14.28 26.66
CA ALA A 142 -5.20 -14.71 26.38
C ALA A 142 -4.43 -13.69 25.55
N GLY A 143 -4.10 -12.53 26.14
CA GLY A 143 -3.03 -11.67 25.63
C GLY A 143 -3.31 -10.88 24.33
N GLY A 144 -4.56 -10.71 23.91
CA GLY A 144 -4.93 -9.97 22.71
C GLY A 144 -4.97 -8.44 22.86
N TYR A 145 -4.07 -7.85 23.65
CA TYR A 145 -3.93 -6.40 23.67
C TYR A 145 -3.09 -5.98 22.48
N THR A 146 -3.76 -5.36 21.56
CA THR A 146 -3.22 -4.92 20.27
C THR A 146 -2.21 -3.79 20.44
N ILE A 147 -1.19 -3.93 19.68
CA ILE A 147 -0.04 -3.05 19.57
C ILE A 147 -0.45 -1.75 18.90
N PRO A 148 0.15 -0.61 19.29
CA PRO A 148 -0.08 0.68 18.66
C PRO A 148 0.05 0.61 17.13
N VAL A 149 -0.88 1.22 16.41
CA VAL A 149 -0.80 1.37 14.94
C VAL A 149 0.50 2.04 14.52
N GLU A 150 1.03 2.92 15.35
CA GLU A 150 2.32 3.59 15.12
C GLU A 150 3.49 2.61 15.16
N LEU A 151 3.51 1.67 16.10
CA LEU A 151 4.53 0.63 16.17
C LEU A 151 4.49 -0.26 14.91
N GLN A 152 3.30 -0.62 14.45
CA GLN A 152 3.14 -1.36 13.20
C GLN A 152 3.64 -0.57 12.00
N ASN A 153 3.32 0.73 11.92
CA ASN A 153 3.76 1.60 10.83
C ASN A 153 5.28 1.80 10.81
N LEU A 154 5.91 1.97 11.98
CA LEU A 154 7.37 2.05 12.11
C LEU A 154 8.02 0.74 11.65
N MET A 155 7.48 -0.39 12.05
CA MET A 155 7.96 -1.70 11.65
C MET A 155 7.84 -1.91 10.13
N VAL A 156 6.71 -1.56 9.51
CA VAL A 156 6.52 -1.64 8.05
C VAL A 156 7.53 -0.75 7.31
N LYS A 157 7.78 0.47 7.84
CA LYS A 157 8.79 1.37 7.28
C LYS A 157 10.20 0.76 7.37
N SER A 158 10.54 0.17 8.49
CA SER A 158 11.81 -0.53 8.69
C SER A 158 11.95 -1.73 7.76
N ILE A 159 10.90 -2.55 7.61
CA ILE A 159 10.91 -3.70 6.68
C ILE A 159 11.27 -3.25 5.25
N LYS A 160 10.64 -2.19 4.75
CA LYS A 160 10.89 -1.67 3.39
C LYS A 160 12.31 -1.16 3.18
N ALA A 161 12.96 -0.68 4.24
CA ALA A 161 14.32 -0.15 4.15
C ALA A 161 15.40 -1.23 3.94
N PHE A 162 15.13 -2.50 4.28
CA PHE A 162 16.13 -3.57 4.30
C PHE A 162 16.20 -4.44 3.04
N GLY A 163 15.48 -4.11 1.99
CA GLY A 163 15.63 -4.82 0.72
C GLY A 163 14.68 -4.38 -0.36
N PRO A 164 15.11 -4.43 -1.64
CA PRO A 164 14.31 -3.93 -2.76
C PRO A 164 13.09 -4.79 -3.05
N MET A 165 13.09 -6.09 -2.67
CA MET A 165 12.03 -7.01 -3.06
C MET A 165 10.73 -6.86 -2.24
N TYR A 166 10.75 -6.13 -1.14
CA TYR A 166 9.54 -5.85 -0.34
C TYR A 166 8.99 -4.43 -0.58
N ASP A 167 9.59 -3.67 -1.52
CA ASP A 167 9.18 -2.30 -1.85
C ASP A 167 8.35 -2.27 -3.15
N GLY A 168 7.12 -1.75 -3.05
CA GLY A 168 6.22 -1.60 -4.19
C GLY A 168 6.70 -0.66 -5.30
N ASN A 169 7.72 0.14 -5.03
CA ASN A 169 8.36 0.94 -6.08
C ASN A 169 9.19 0.08 -7.05
N VAL A 170 9.68 -1.06 -6.59
CA VAL A 170 10.48 -2.00 -7.38
C VAL A 170 9.61 -3.11 -7.95
N VAL A 171 8.81 -3.75 -7.11
CA VAL A 171 7.94 -4.87 -7.48
C VAL A 171 6.46 -4.47 -7.50
N SER A 172 5.57 -5.32 -7.97
CA SER A 172 4.13 -5.08 -7.85
C SER A 172 3.60 -5.66 -6.54
N GLU A 173 2.85 -4.86 -5.78
CA GLU A 173 2.28 -5.26 -4.50
C GLU A 173 0.79 -5.57 -4.63
N LEU A 174 0.37 -6.66 -4.00
CA LEU A 174 -1.02 -7.05 -3.85
C LEU A 174 -1.35 -7.22 -2.36
N ASN A 175 -2.16 -6.33 -1.82
CA ASN A 175 -2.59 -6.41 -0.42
C ASN A 175 -3.93 -7.14 -0.32
N THR A 176 -3.99 -8.20 0.48
CA THR A 176 -5.20 -9.00 0.71
C THR A 176 -5.51 -9.13 2.19
N SER A 177 -6.79 -9.25 2.54
CA SER A 177 -7.22 -9.45 3.93
C SER A 177 -7.26 -10.92 4.35
N SER A 178 -7.38 -11.84 3.38
CA SER A 178 -7.42 -13.29 3.64
C SER A 178 -6.18 -13.99 3.10
N GLY A 179 -5.82 -15.12 3.70
CA GLY A 179 -4.67 -15.94 3.30
C GLY A 179 -5.03 -17.12 2.38
N ASN A 180 -6.24 -17.17 1.82
CA ASN A 180 -6.60 -18.23 0.88
C ASN A 180 -5.75 -18.13 -0.38
N ALA A 181 -5.41 -19.26 -0.99
CA ALA A 181 -4.70 -19.28 -2.26
C ALA A 181 -5.43 -18.44 -3.31
N LEU A 182 -4.70 -17.62 -4.03
CA LEU A 182 -5.21 -16.73 -5.08
C LEU A 182 -4.67 -17.20 -6.42
N PRO A 183 -5.50 -17.86 -7.24
CA PRO A 183 -5.10 -18.23 -8.59
C PRO A 183 -5.08 -16.99 -9.49
N ILE A 184 -3.99 -16.81 -10.22
CA ILE A 184 -3.84 -15.74 -11.21
C ILE A 184 -3.70 -16.41 -12.58
N PRO A 185 -4.63 -16.19 -13.51
CA PRO A 185 -4.50 -16.70 -14.86
C PRO A 185 -3.34 -15.97 -15.56
N THR A 186 -2.51 -16.73 -16.25
CA THR A 186 -1.42 -16.22 -17.07
C THR A 186 -1.63 -16.68 -18.51
N THR A 187 -1.30 -15.82 -19.46
CA THR A 187 -1.34 -16.14 -20.88
C THR A 187 0.01 -15.76 -21.48
N ASP A 188 0.62 -16.68 -22.20
CA ASP A 188 1.82 -16.42 -22.98
C ASP A 188 1.49 -16.65 -24.45
N ASP A 189 1.41 -15.56 -25.19
CA ASP A 189 1.11 -15.53 -26.62
C ASP A 189 2.28 -14.94 -27.42
N THR A 190 3.45 -14.83 -26.81
CA THR A 190 4.64 -14.20 -27.42
C THR A 190 5.19 -14.97 -28.63
N GLY A 191 4.86 -16.26 -28.74
CA GLY A 191 5.25 -17.11 -29.84
C GLY A 191 4.36 -17.01 -31.07
N ASN A 192 3.17 -16.44 -30.92
CA ASN A 192 2.18 -16.37 -31.98
C ASN A 192 2.28 -15.05 -32.75
N THR A 193 2.24 -15.11 -34.07
CA THR A 193 2.25 -13.93 -34.95
C THR A 193 1.11 -14.01 -35.94
N GLY A 194 0.57 -12.84 -36.30
CA GLY A 194 -0.40 -12.76 -37.36
C GLY A 194 0.19 -13.20 -38.72
N VAL A 195 -0.63 -13.83 -39.54
CA VAL A 195 -0.27 -14.30 -40.88
C VAL A 195 -0.91 -13.40 -41.96
N GLN A 196 -0.17 -13.08 -42.99
CA GLN A 196 -0.70 -12.35 -44.13
C GLN A 196 -1.72 -13.20 -44.87
N GLY A 197 -2.98 -12.77 -44.91
CA GLY A 197 -4.03 -13.41 -45.67
C GLY A 197 -3.95 -13.07 -47.14
N THR A 198 -4.41 -13.99 -48.02
CA THR A 198 -4.61 -13.77 -49.45
C THR A 198 -6.12 -13.67 -49.70
N GLU A 199 -6.53 -12.74 -50.56
CA GLU A 199 -7.95 -12.56 -50.90
C GLU A 199 -8.55 -13.85 -51.49
N GLY A 200 -9.70 -14.27 -50.95
CA GLY A 200 -10.40 -15.48 -51.35
C GLY A 200 -9.89 -16.79 -50.79
N THR A 201 -8.86 -16.75 -49.89
CA THR A 201 -8.34 -17.93 -49.22
C THR A 201 -8.91 -18.00 -47.79
N ALA A 202 -9.42 -19.16 -47.39
CA ALA A 202 -9.91 -19.38 -46.05
C ALA A 202 -8.73 -19.28 -45.04
N LEU A 203 -9.00 -18.72 -43.85
CA LEU A 203 -8.04 -18.71 -42.76
C LEU A 203 -7.75 -20.15 -42.34
N THR A 204 -6.49 -20.44 -42.06
CA THR A 204 -6.08 -21.73 -41.51
C THR A 204 -6.45 -21.82 -40.04
N ASP A 205 -7.22 -22.81 -39.69
CA ASP A 205 -7.55 -23.15 -38.30
C ASP A 205 -7.01 -24.57 -38.04
N ASP A 206 -5.75 -24.60 -37.57
CA ASP A 206 -5.03 -25.84 -37.23
C ASP A 206 -4.71 -25.92 -35.72
N GLY A 207 -5.25 -24.99 -34.94
CA GLY A 207 -4.99 -24.89 -33.49
C GLY A 207 -3.58 -24.42 -33.12
N SER A 208 -2.72 -24.08 -34.13
CA SER A 208 -1.34 -23.66 -33.85
C SER A 208 -1.23 -22.25 -33.28
N ALA A 209 -2.27 -21.44 -33.46
CA ALA A 209 -2.37 -20.06 -32.98
C ALA A 209 -3.27 -19.91 -31.74
N ASP A 210 -3.69 -21.01 -31.11
CA ASP A 210 -4.53 -20.97 -29.94
C ASP A 210 -3.74 -20.45 -28.72
N ALA A 211 -4.31 -19.48 -28.00
CA ALA A 211 -3.69 -18.93 -26.82
C ALA A 211 -3.67 -19.97 -25.70
N ALA A 212 -2.48 -20.27 -25.18
CA ALA A 212 -2.32 -21.14 -24.02
C ALA A 212 -2.54 -20.36 -22.71
N PHE A 213 -3.46 -20.83 -21.90
CA PHE A 213 -3.70 -20.29 -20.57
C PHE A 213 -2.98 -21.13 -19.53
N GLY A 214 -2.20 -20.46 -18.68
CA GLY A 214 -1.58 -21.03 -17.50
C GLY A 214 -2.21 -20.45 -16.24
N GLU A 215 -1.86 -21.02 -15.10
CA GLU A 215 -2.25 -20.52 -13.77
C GLU A 215 -1.01 -20.42 -12.90
N LYS A 216 -0.87 -19.30 -12.19
CA LYS A 216 0.09 -19.11 -11.12
C LYS A 216 -0.67 -18.88 -9.83
N GLN A 217 -0.22 -19.47 -8.75
CA GLN A 217 -0.88 -19.33 -7.45
C GLN A 217 -0.04 -18.44 -6.54
N LEU A 218 -0.69 -17.46 -5.91
CA LEU A 218 -0.14 -16.71 -4.81
C LEU A 218 -0.74 -17.22 -3.51
N GLU A 219 0.08 -17.80 -2.67
CA GLU A 219 -0.30 -18.30 -1.36
C GLU A 219 -0.07 -17.25 -0.25
N ALA A 220 0.01 -17.67 0.99
CA ALA A 220 0.27 -16.79 2.13
C ALA A 220 1.09 -17.57 3.17
N TYR A 221 2.40 -17.52 3.03
CA TYR A 221 3.32 -18.18 3.97
C TYR A 221 3.54 -17.33 5.21
N ASP A 222 3.61 -17.98 6.37
CA ASP A 222 3.81 -17.33 7.67
C ASP A 222 5.29 -17.23 8.00
N PHE A 223 5.74 -16.03 8.35
CA PHE A 223 7.11 -15.77 8.75
C PHE A 223 7.17 -15.02 10.08
N ASN A 224 8.11 -15.37 10.95
CA ASN A 224 8.26 -14.77 12.27
C ASN A 224 9.72 -14.38 12.59
N THR A 225 9.88 -13.45 13.52
CA THR A 225 11.18 -12.92 13.92
C THR A 225 11.93 -13.79 14.94
N LYS A 226 11.33 -14.90 15.40
CA LYS A 226 11.68 -15.50 16.69
C LYS A 226 11.49 -14.51 17.84
N PHE A 227 11.60 -14.96 19.09
CA PHE A 227 11.40 -14.09 20.24
C PHE A 227 12.64 -13.25 20.55
N VAL A 228 12.42 -11.94 20.73
CA VAL A 228 13.36 -11.03 21.36
C VAL A 228 13.00 -11.00 22.84
N LYS A 229 13.93 -11.37 23.71
CA LYS A 229 13.73 -11.35 25.16
C LYS A 229 14.37 -10.10 25.75
N PHE A 230 13.70 -9.51 26.72
CA PHE A 230 14.24 -8.43 27.54
C PHE A 230 13.73 -8.55 28.96
N SER A 231 14.52 -8.08 29.93
CA SER A 231 14.15 -8.19 31.32
C SER A 231 13.11 -7.16 31.69
N TRP A 232 12.25 -7.50 32.64
CA TRP A 232 11.24 -6.60 33.18
C TRP A 232 11.85 -5.32 33.78
N GLN A 233 13.02 -5.45 34.43
CA GLN A 233 13.75 -4.30 34.99
C GLN A 233 14.16 -3.32 33.84
N LEU A 234 14.66 -3.84 32.74
CA LEU A 234 15.02 -3.01 31.60
C LEU A 234 13.79 -2.27 31.03
N ALA A 235 12.62 -2.89 31.03
CA ALA A 235 11.40 -2.24 30.58
C ALA A 235 10.94 -1.11 31.52
N GLN A 236 11.18 -1.26 32.84
CA GLN A 236 10.84 -0.23 33.82
C GLN A 236 11.85 0.92 33.88
N ASP A 237 13.14 0.61 33.81
CA ASP A 237 14.21 1.58 34.05
C ASP A 237 14.71 2.26 32.73
N SER A 238 14.19 1.84 31.59
CA SER A 238 14.65 2.36 30.30
C SER A 238 14.19 3.79 30.06
N ILE A 239 15.15 4.71 29.97
CA ILE A 239 14.96 6.10 29.53
C ILE A 239 14.73 6.15 28.00
N PHE A 240 15.08 5.09 27.28
CA PHE A 240 14.98 5.02 25.82
C PHE A 240 13.55 4.68 25.39
N ASN A 241 13.18 5.18 24.21
CA ASN A 241 11.93 4.79 23.55
C ASN A 241 12.01 3.31 23.13
N MET A 242 11.69 2.41 24.06
CA MET A 242 11.74 0.96 23.86
C MET A 242 10.86 0.51 22.72
N GLU A 243 9.75 1.22 22.49
CA GLU A 243 8.81 0.95 21.39
C GLU A 243 9.47 1.12 20.02
N ALA A 244 10.17 2.24 19.81
CA ALA A 244 10.87 2.49 18.55
C ALA A 244 12.01 1.48 18.33
N LEU A 245 12.78 1.19 19.36
CA LEU A 245 13.87 0.22 19.30
C LEU A 245 13.36 -1.19 18.92
N LEU A 246 12.26 -1.63 19.54
CA LEU A 246 11.66 -2.94 19.25
C LEU A 246 11.08 -2.98 17.83
N ALA A 247 10.42 -1.89 17.39
CA ALA A 247 9.92 -1.78 16.02
C ALA A 247 11.03 -1.92 14.99
N ASP A 248 12.13 -1.22 15.21
CA ASP A 248 13.28 -1.26 14.30
C ASP A 248 13.93 -2.65 14.29
N LEU A 249 14.17 -3.25 15.44
CA LEU A 249 14.75 -4.61 15.52
C LEU A 249 13.87 -5.68 14.87
N LEU A 250 12.56 -5.65 15.14
CA LEU A 250 11.63 -6.61 14.55
C LEU A 250 11.46 -6.35 13.06
N GLY A 251 11.36 -5.07 12.65
CA GLY A 251 11.27 -4.66 11.26
C GLY A 251 12.51 -5.05 10.46
N GLU A 252 13.70 -4.82 11.00
CA GLU A 252 14.96 -5.23 10.37
C GLU A 252 15.03 -6.74 10.13
N ARG A 253 14.69 -7.55 11.15
CA ARG A 253 14.69 -9.01 11.03
C ARG A 253 13.70 -9.50 9.99
N LEU A 254 12.48 -8.96 9.99
CA LEU A 254 11.45 -9.31 9.00
C LEU A 254 11.82 -8.82 7.61
N GLY A 255 12.43 -7.64 7.48
CA GLY A 255 12.89 -7.09 6.22
C GLY A 255 13.95 -7.94 5.56
N ARG A 256 14.96 -8.33 6.33
CA ARG A 256 16.03 -9.25 5.83
C ARG A 256 15.45 -10.60 5.42
N LEU A 257 14.55 -11.15 6.22
CA LEU A 257 13.89 -12.43 5.93
C LEU A 257 13.03 -12.32 4.67
N ALA A 258 12.17 -11.30 4.57
CA ALA A 258 11.30 -11.08 3.43
C ALA A 258 12.11 -10.89 2.15
N ASN A 259 13.14 -10.03 2.18
CA ASN A 259 14.01 -9.83 1.04
C ASN A 259 14.72 -11.13 0.60
N SER A 260 15.22 -11.92 1.56
CA SER A 260 15.86 -13.21 1.27
C SER A 260 14.89 -14.19 0.62
N GLN A 261 13.69 -14.35 1.18
CA GLN A 261 12.69 -15.29 0.64
C GLN A 261 12.18 -14.86 -0.74
N LEU A 262 11.87 -13.57 -0.93
CA LEU A 262 11.46 -13.05 -2.22
C LEU A 262 12.56 -13.02 -3.28
N THR A 263 13.82 -13.11 -2.86
CA THR A 263 14.96 -13.19 -3.80
C THR A 263 15.31 -14.63 -4.17
N THR A 264 15.48 -15.52 -3.17
CA THR A 264 16.03 -16.86 -3.35
C THR A 264 15.11 -17.98 -2.88
N GLY A 265 13.88 -17.67 -2.49
CA GLY A 265 12.89 -18.66 -2.07
C GLY A 265 12.71 -19.77 -3.11
N THR A 266 12.40 -20.99 -2.62
CA THR A 266 12.42 -22.20 -3.46
C THR A 266 11.17 -22.39 -4.32
N GLY A 267 10.07 -21.67 -4.04
CA GLY A 267 8.78 -21.88 -4.69
C GLY A 267 8.04 -23.14 -4.24
N THR A 268 8.56 -23.87 -3.26
CA THR A 268 7.91 -25.05 -2.69
C THR A 268 7.74 -24.84 -1.19
N SER A 269 6.50 -24.69 -0.74
CA SER A 269 6.16 -24.32 0.65
C SER A 269 6.86 -23.02 1.12
N ALA A 270 7.22 -22.17 0.17
CA ALA A 270 7.89 -20.89 0.35
C ALA A 270 7.67 -20.03 -0.90
N PRO A 271 7.80 -18.70 -0.82
CA PRO A 271 7.74 -17.82 -1.97
C PRO A 271 8.65 -18.27 -3.10
N ASN A 272 8.24 -18.06 -4.33
CA ASN A 272 9.10 -18.32 -5.49
C ASN A 272 9.99 -17.10 -5.71
N GLY A 273 11.24 -17.18 -5.22
CA GLY A 273 12.19 -16.08 -5.29
C GLY A 273 12.51 -15.68 -6.73
N ILE A 274 12.72 -14.38 -6.96
CA ILE A 274 12.98 -13.85 -8.30
C ILE A 274 14.19 -14.49 -8.99
N VAL A 275 15.23 -14.84 -8.23
CA VAL A 275 16.42 -15.58 -8.76
C VAL A 275 16.03 -16.98 -9.19
N THR A 276 15.16 -17.65 -8.43
CA THR A 276 14.69 -19.01 -8.71
C THR A 276 13.78 -19.02 -9.92
N ALA A 277 12.82 -18.10 -9.96
CA ALA A 277 11.82 -17.98 -11.02
C ALA A 277 12.36 -17.43 -12.36
N SER A 278 13.48 -16.68 -12.32
CA SER A 278 14.07 -16.06 -13.52
C SER A 278 14.62 -17.09 -14.50
N THR A 279 14.54 -16.80 -15.79
CA THR A 279 15.10 -17.63 -16.87
C THR A 279 16.55 -17.26 -17.15
N LEU A 280 17.30 -18.18 -17.76
CA LEU A 280 18.69 -17.94 -18.17
C LEU A 280 18.72 -16.92 -19.33
N GLY A 281 19.42 -15.81 -19.14
CA GLY A 281 19.70 -14.83 -20.18
C GLY A 281 21.05 -15.03 -20.85
N LYS A 282 22.08 -15.19 -20.01
CA LYS A 282 23.46 -15.40 -20.48
C LYS A 282 24.23 -16.25 -19.47
N THR A 283 25.11 -17.10 -19.99
CA THR A 283 26.15 -17.76 -19.18
C THR A 283 27.44 -16.97 -19.33
N ALA A 284 28.06 -16.58 -18.23
CA ALA A 284 29.36 -15.93 -18.24
C ALA A 284 30.45 -16.84 -18.74
N ALA A 285 31.47 -16.32 -19.38
CA ALA A 285 32.62 -17.06 -19.85
C ALA A 285 33.55 -17.50 -18.70
N SER A 286 33.53 -16.75 -17.59
CA SER A 286 34.35 -16.99 -16.40
C SER A 286 33.52 -17.37 -15.19
N ALA A 287 34.05 -18.26 -14.37
CA ALA A 287 33.45 -18.62 -13.08
C ALA A 287 33.64 -17.53 -12.00
N THR A 288 34.61 -16.63 -12.16
CA THR A 288 35.04 -15.68 -11.11
C THR A 288 35.04 -14.21 -11.54
N ALA A 289 34.67 -13.92 -12.79
CA ALA A 289 34.66 -12.59 -13.34
C ALA A 289 33.43 -12.37 -14.22
N ILE A 290 33.05 -11.12 -14.40
CA ILE A 290 31.98 -10.67 -15.31
C ILE A 290 32.65 -9.77 -16.35
N ALA A 291 32.31 -9.95 -17.63
CA ALA A 291 32.71 -9.06 -18.70
C ALA A 291 31.62 -8.00 -19.01
N SER A 292 32.02 -6.88 -19.57
CA SER A 292 31.08 -5.82 -19.98
C SER A 292 30.09 -6.33 -21.03
N ASP A 293 30.57 -7.11 -21.99
CA ASP A 293 29.78 -7.65 -23.10
C ASP A 293 28.70 -8.60 -22.59
N GLU A 294 28.95 -9.33 -21.50
CA GLU A 294 27.97 -10.25 -20.89
C GLU A 294 26.78 -9.48 -20.27
N LEU A 295 27.03 -8.28 -19.76
CA LEU A 295 25.95 -7.41 -19.26
C LEU A 295 25.11 -6.87 -20.43
N ILE A 296 25.74 -6.52 -21.54
CA ILE A 296 25.07 -6.08 -22.74
C ILE A 296 24.24 -7.24 -23.34
N ASP A 297 24.82 -8.43 -23.43
CA ASP A 297 24.10 -9.64 -23.90
C ASP A 297 22.90 -9.95 -23.00
N LEU A 298 23.04 -9.78 -21.69
CA LEU A 298 21.92 -9.97 -20.73
C LEU A 298 20.79 -9.00 -21.01
N ILE A 299 21.08 -7.71 -21.26
CA ILE A 299 20.08 -6.71 -21.61
C ILE A 299 19.34 -7.12 -22.89
N HIS A 300 20.11 -7.52 -23.92
CA HIS A 300 19.55 -7.87 -25.22
C HIS A 300 18.87 -9.25 -25.25
N SER A 301 19.05 -10.06 -24.22
CA SER A 301 18.31 -11.32 -24.07
C SER A 301 16.83 -11.13 -23.73
N ILE A 302 16.44 -9.94 -23.25
CA ILE A 302 15.05 -9.59 -22.94
C ILE A 302 14.43 -8.86 -24.11
N ASP A 303 13.18 -9.18 -24.42
CA ASP A 303 12.42 -8.53 -25.49
C ASP A 303 12.35 -7.00 -25.29
N PRO A 304 12.53 -6.21 -26.36
CA PRO A 304 12.40 -4.75 -26.32
C PRO A 304 11.12 -4.22 -25.66
N ALA A 305 10.01 -4.96 -25.75
CA ALA A 305 8.74 -4.57 -25.14
C ALA A 305 8.83 -4.44 -23.61
N TYR A 306 9.54 -5.36 -22.93
CA TYR A 306 9.74 -5.27 -21.49
C TYR A 306 10.74 -4.18 -21.09
N ARG A 307 11.67 -3.82 -21.98
CA ARG A 307 12.70 -2.82 -21.70
C ARG A 307 12.17 -1.39 -21.58
N GLN A 308 10.92 -1.13 -21.92
CA GLN A 308 10.26 0.16 -21.78
C GLN A 308 9.53 0.33 -20.42
N SER A 309 9.49 -0.70 -19.57
CA SER A 309 8.83 -0.65 -18.28
C SER A 309 9.52 0.35 -17.33
N PRO A 310 8.76 1.13 -16.54
CA PRO A 310 9.33 2.03 -15.53
C PRO A 310 10.01 1.28 -14.38
N LYS A 311 9.72 -0.02 -14.18
CA LYS A 311 10.28 -0.87 -13.13
C LYS A 311 11.41 -1.76 -13.61
N ILE A 312 11.92 -1.52 -14.84
CA ILE A 312 13.07 -2.25 -15.35
C ILE A 312 14.35 -1.86 -14.65
N GLY A 313 15.22 -2.81 -14.41
CA GLY A 313 16.51 -2.54 -13.79
C GLY A 313 17.36 -3.78 -13.57
N PHE A 314 18.50 -3.55 -12.94
CA PHE A 314 19.41 -4.60 -12.50
C PHE A 314 19.23 -4.87 -11.02
N GLN A 315 19.46 -6.14 -10.60
CA GLN A 315 19.65 -6.50 -9.21
C GLN A 315 20.87 -7.39 -9.07
N PHE A 316 21.72 -7.08 -8.10
CA PHE A 316 22.92 -7.83 -7.79
C PHE A 316 23.43 -7.53 -6.38
N ASN A 317 24.36 -8.35 -5.92
CA ASN A 317 25.04 -8.17 -4.65
C ASN A 317 26.03 -7.00 -4.71
N ASP A 318 26.33 -6.35 -3.59
CA ASP A 318 27.29 -5.25 -3.51
C ASP A 318 28.71 -5.66 -3.94
N LEU A 319 29.12 -6.88 -3.64
CA LEU A 319 30.41 -7.42 -4.13
C LEU A 319 30.43 -7.51 -5.65
N THR A 320 29.34 -7.91 -6.29
CA THR A 320 29.18 -7.90 -7.75
C THR A 320 29.21 -6.50 -8.31
N LEU A 321 28.58 -5.54 -7.64
CA LEU A 321 28.67 -4.11 -7.98
C LEU A 321 30.12 -3.62 -7.98
N SER A 322 30.88 -3.97 -6.93
CA SER A 322 32.29 -3.63 -6.84
C SER A 322 33.11 -4.21 -8.00
N ALA A 323 32.81 -5.45 -8.40
CA ALA A 323 33.48 -6.10 -9.55
C ALA A 323 33.14 -5.38 -10.86
N ILE A 324 31.85 -5.06 -11.10
CA ILE A 324 31.40 -4.34 -12.31
C ILE A 324 32.02 -2.95 -12.38
N ARG A 325 32.12 -2.22 -11.25
CA ARG A 325 32.77 -0.90 -11.19
C ARG A 325 34.26 -0.93 -11.50
N LYS A 326 34.92 -2.06 -11.31
CA LYS A 326 36.33 -2.24 -11.58
C LYS A 326 36.62 -2.66 -13.01
N LEU A 327 35.63 -2.83 -13.87
CA LEU A 327 35.81 -3.14 -15.28
C LEU A 327 36.56 -1.98 -15.97
N LYS A 328 37.57 -2.32 -16.72
CA LYS A 328 38.45 -1.40 -17.42
C LYS A 328 38.47 -1.69 -18.91
N ASP A 329 38.73 -0.66 -19.69
CA ASP A 329 39.02 -0.77 -21.12
C ASP A 329 40.44 -1.32 -21.36
N GLY A 330 40.79 -1.53 -22.62
CA GLY A 330 42.14 -2.01 -23.00
C GLY A 330 43.26 -1.00 -22.69
N GLN A 331 42.93 0.20 -22.28
CA GLN A 331 43.88 1.28 -21.90
C GLN A 331 43.96 1.50 -20.39
N GLY A 332 43.18 0.76 -19.61
CA GLY A 332 43.18 0.81 -18.14
C GLY A 332 42.20 1.82 -17.53
N ASN A 333 41.35 2.48 -18.31
CA ASN A 333 40.33 3.37 -17.81
C ASN A 333 39.12 2.59 -17.33
N TYR A 334 38.46 3.07 -16.27
CA TYR A 334 37.23 2.47 -15.79
C TYR A 334 36.09 2.72 -16.78
N LEU A 335 35.41 1.65 -17.19
CA LEU A 335 34.29 1.71 -18.13
C LEU A 335 33.05 2.38 -17.54
N TRP A 336 32.83 2.17 -16.24
CA TRP A 336 31.68 2.78 -15.56
C TRP A 336 32.07 4.07 -14.85
N GLN A 337 31.62 5.17 -15.40
CA GLN A 337 31.72 6.48 -14.75
C GLN A 337 30.49 6.64 -13.85
N MET A 338 30.72 7.10 -12.60
CA MET A 338 29.63 7.44 -11.69
C MET A 338 28.80 8.57 -12.30
N GLY A 339 27.48 8.48 -12.12
CA GLY A 339 26.59 9.58 -12.50
C GLY A 339 27.04 10.91 -11.90
N ASP A 340 26.73 11.97 -12.56
CA ASP A 340 27.14 13.32 -12.18
C ASP A 340 26.55 13.71 -10.82
N ILE A 341 27.37 13.70 -9.78
CA ILE A 341 27.00 14.05 -8.41
C ILE A 341 26.42 15.46 -8.34
N THR A 342 26.87 16.34 -9.24
CA THR A 342 26.41 17.74 -9.29
C THR A 342 24.99 17.88 -9.83
N LYS A 343 24.50 16.90 -10.59
CA LYS A 343 23.15 16.87 -11.16
C LYS A 343 22.15 16.03 -10.36
N GLY A 344 22.58 15.41 -9.25
CA GLY A 344 21.71 14.60 -8.41
C GLY A 344 21.08 13.38 -9.12
N GLN A 345 21.66 12.95 -10.24
CA GLN A 345 21.15 11.77 -10.96
C GLN A 345 21.54 10.48 -10.23
N PRO A 346 20.58 9.61 -9.93
CA PRO A 346 20.91 8.30 -9.36
C PRO A 346 21.81 7.53 -10.34
N GLY A 347 22.80 6.81 -9.79
CA GLY A 347 23.69 5.99 -10.59
C GLY A 347 22.90 5.00 -11.44
N THR A 348 23.22 4.96 -12.75
CA THR A 348 22.65 3.99 -13.69
C THR A 348 23.75 3.08 -14.23
N LEU A 349 23.42 1.84 -14.53
CA LEU A 349 24.28 0.88 -15.20
C LEU A 349 23.74 0.70 -16.62
N LEU A 350 24.53 1.05 -17.64
CA LEU A 350 24.12 0.95 -19.05
C LEU A 350 22.76 1.62 -19.37
N GLY A 351 22.46 2.74 -18.67
CA GLY A 351 21.21 3.50 -18.84
C GLY A 351 20.03 3.02 -17.99
N TYR A 352 20.15 1.88 -17.30
CA TYR A 352 19.10 1.32 -16.45
C TYR A 352 19.38 1.53 -14.97
N ARG A 353 18.31 1.57 -14.15
CA ARG A 353 18.42 1.60 -12.69
C ARG A 353 19.00 0.30 -12.17
N TYR A 354 19.67 0.37 -11.04
CA TYR A 354 20.14 -0.84 -10.35
C TYR A 354 19.76 -0.80 -8.88
N TYR A 355 19.55 -1.98 -8.33
CA TYR A 355 19.21 -2.19 -6.93
C TYR A 355 20.22 -3.12 -6.30
N ILE A 356 20.77 -2.72 -5.16
CA ILE A 356 21.68 -3.57 -4.38
C ILE A 356 20.83 -4.52 -3.56
N ASN A 357 21.00 -5.81 -3.82
CA ASN A 357 20.29 -6.87 -3.11
C ASN A 357 21.29 -7.90 -2.59
N GLN A 358 21.53 -7.86 -1.27
CA GLN A 358 22.51 -8.73 -0.63
C GLN A 358 22.11 -10.22 -0.62
N ALA A 359 20.82 -10.52 -0.87
CA ALA A 359 20.33 -11.89 -0.97
C ALA A 359 20.67 -12.55 -2.32
N VAL A 360 21.06 -11.78 -3.34
CA VAL A 360 21.59 -12.32 -4.59
C VAL A 360 23.00 -12.86 -4.35
N ALA A 361 23.30 -14.02 -4.91
CA ALA A 361 24.61 -14.64 -4.75
C ALA A 361 25.72 -13.78 -5.37
N SER A 362 26.87 -13.72 -4.71
CA SER A 362 28.09 -13.12 -5.24
C SER A 362 28.71 -14.00 -6.35
N ILE A 363 29.68 -13.44 -7.07
CA ILE A 363 30.36 -14.09 -8.18
C ILE A 363 31.09 -15.36 -7.67
N ALA A 364 30.59 -16.52 -8.11
CA ALA A 364 31.21 -17.84 -7.91
C ALA A 364 30.62 -18.83 -8.94
N THR A 365 31.32 -19.92 -9.19
CA THR A 365 30.93 -20.96 -10.14
C THR A 365 29.47 -21.38 -9.97
N GLY A 366 28.74 -21.38 -11.06
CA GLY A 366 27.33 -21.81 -11.14
C GLY A 366 26.30 -20.85 -10.52
N ASN A 367 26.74 -19.76 -9.87
CA ASN A 367 25.87 -18.81 -9.24
C ASN A 367 25.13 -17.91 -10.27
N LYS A 368 23.89 -17.56 -9.95
CA LYS A 368 23.12 -16.52 -10.62
C LYS A 368 23.45 -15.19 -9.97
N THR A 369 24.28 -14.36 -10.61
CA THR A 369 24.93 -13.22 -9.97
C THR A 369 24.34 -11.88 -10.32
N VAL A 370 23.75 -11.75 -11.51
CA VAL A 370 23.08 -10.54 -11.98
C VAL A 370 21.70 -10.90 -12.50
N ILE A 371 20.71 -10.17 -12.05
CA ILE A 371 19.33 -10.28 -12.53
C ILE A 371 19.01 -8.98 -13.27
N PHE A 372 18.40 -9.09 -14.42
CA PHE A 372 17.93 -7.96 -15.20
C PHE A 372 16.52 -8.24 -15.71
N GLY A 373 15.66 -7.25 -15.68
CA GLY A 373 14.32 -7.38 -16.19
C GLY A 373 13.32 -6.38 -15.64
N ASP A 374 12.07 -6.57 -16.04
CA ASP A 374 10.93 -5.83 -15.51
C ASP A 374 10.45 -6.46 -14.20
N PHE A 375 10.89 -5.88 -13.10
CA PHE A 375 10.48 -6.32 -11.76
C PHE A 375 9.00 -6.05 -11.46
N GLY A 376 8.32 -5.24 -12.26
CA GLY A 376 6.87 -5.05 -12.17
C GLY A 376 6.05 -6.31 -12.47
N LYS A 377 6.64 -7.30 -13.15
CA LYS A 377 6.02 -8.61 -13.39
C LYS A 377 6.20 -9.60 -12.23
N TYR A 378 7.02 -9.26 -11.24
CA TYR A 378 7.11 -9.99 -9.98
C TYR A 378 6.10 -9.41 -8.99
N TRP A 379 5.17 -10.24 -8.56
CA TRP A 379 4.09 -9.85 -7.67
C TRP A 379 4.35 -10.33 -6.25
N VAL A 380 4.27 -9.41 -5.31
CA VAL A 380 4.37 -9.71 -3.88
C VAL A 380 3.01 -9.53 -3.25
N ARG A 381 2.44 -10.62 -2.78
CA ARG A 381 1.20 -10.63 -2.01
C ARG A 381 1.52 -10.43 -0.54
N LYS A 382 0.91 -9.43 0.06
CA LYS A 382 0.98 -9.13 1.50
C LYS A 382 -0.38 -9.40 2.12
N VAL A 383 -0.43 -10.20 3.19
CA VAL A 383 -1.69 -10.61 3.81
C VAL A 383 -1.83 -9.95 5.18
N GLY A 384 -2.81 -9.06 5.30
CA GLY A 384 -3.05 -8.30 6.52
C GLY A 384 -1.92 -7.35 6.88
N THR A 385 -1.90 -6.92 8.13
CA THR A 385 -0.84 -6.12 8.73
C THR A 385 0.10 -7.01 9.55
N PRO A 386 1.39 -6.62 9.72
CA PRO A 386 2.28 -7.32 10.63
C PRO A 386 1.68 -7.44 12.03
N VAL A 387 1.75 -8.62 12.61
CA VAL A 387 1.26 -8.89 13.96
C VAL A 387 2.45 -9.02 14.90
N ILE A 388 2.39 -8.37 16.06
CA ILE A 388 3.40 -8.50 17.10
C ILE A 388 2.76 -9.26 18.28
N GLY A 389 3.39 -10.29 18.75
CA GLY A 389 2.98 -11.06 19.92
C GLY A 389 3.91 -10.79 21.11
N VAL A 390 3.31 -10.54 22.27
CA VAL A 390 4.04 -10.42 23.53
C VAL A 390 3.70 -11.64 24.39
N LEU A 391 4.72 -12.39 24.81
CA LEU A 391 4.59 -13.55 25.70
C LEU A 391 5.31 -13.29 27.02
N LYS A 392 4.53 -13.29 28.10
CA LYS A 392 5.01 -13.12 29.47
C LYS A 392 5.19 -14.47 30.17
N GLU A 393 4.20 -15.35 30.10
CA GLU A 393 4.15 -16.56 30.92
C GLU A 393 5.30 -17.54 30.62
N ARG A 394 5.65 -17.68 29.34
CA ARG A 394 6.71 -18.61 28.91
C ARG A 394 8.11 -18.21 29.36
N TYR A 395 8.36 -16.92 29.56
CA TYR A 395 9.70 -16.37 29.80
C TYR A 395 9.84 -15.68 31.14
N TRP A 396 8.87 -15.84 32.06
CA TRP A 396 8.93 -15.24 33.40
C TRP A 396 10.31 -15.41 34.06
N PRO A 397 10.95 -14.34 34.62
CA PRO A 397 10.49 -12.96 34.77
C PRO A 397 10.72 -12.05 33.53
N ASP A 398 11.27 -12.56 32.46
CA ASP A 398 11.54 -11.82 31.24
C ASP A 398 10.26 -11.71 30.38
N LEU A 399 10.27 -10.73 29.46
CA LEU A 399 9.26 -10.55 28.43
C LEU A 399 9.82 -11.01 27.07
N GLY A 400 9.01 -11.73 26.30
CA GLY A 400 9.36 -12.12 24.93
C GLY A 400 8.45 -11.44 23.92
N ILE A 401 9.03 -10.76 22.93
CA ILE A 401 8.30 -10.15 21.82
C ILE A 401 8.70 -10.81 20.51
N ALA A 402 7.72 -11.07 19.63
CA ALA A 402 7.95 -11.58 18.29
C ALA A 402 7.02 -10.87 17.29
N GLY A 403 7.53 -10.60 16.09
CA GLY A 403 6.75 -10.14 14.96
C GLY A 403 6.41 -11.30 14.01
N LEU A 404 5.23 -11.26 13.42
CA LEU A 404 4.75 -12.23 12.45
C LEU A 404 4.22 -11.46 11.23
N ILE A 405 4.63 -11.90 10.03
CA ILE A 405 4.12 -11.40 8.74
C ILE A 405 3.71 -12.56 7.86
N ARG A 406 2.77 -12.29 6.96
CA ARG A 406 2.32 -13.26 5.96
C ARG A 406 2.49 -12.65 4.59
N PHE A 407 3.25 -13.32 3.76
CA PHE A 407 3.46 -12.88 2.38
C PHE A 407 3.78 -14.06 1.46
N ASP A 408 3.67 -13.80 0.17
CA ASP A 408 4.12 -14.67 -0.90
C ASP A 408 4.65 -13.83 -2.06
N GLY A 409 5.39 -14.46 -2.97
CA GLY A 409 5.92 -13.81 -4.17
C GLY A 409 6.03 -14.78 -5.33
N GLU A 410 5.56 -14.34 -6.50
CA GLU A 410 5.61 -15.13 -7.72
C GLU A 410 5.92 -14.25 -8.93
N LEU A 411 6.73 -14.78 -9.86
CA LEU A 411 6.96 -14.15 -11.15
C LEU A 411 5.88 -14.60 -12.13
N LEU A 412 4.98 -13.71 -12.48
CA LEU A 412 3.85 -14.03 -13.36
C LEU A 412 4.29 -14.24 -14.81
N ASP A 413 5.32 -13.52 -15.24
CA ASP A 413 5.86 -13.61 -16.59
C ASP A 413 7.36 -13.92 -16.54
N THR A 414 7.71 -15.15 -16.85
CA THR A 414 9.09 -15.65 -16.79
C THR A 414 9.98 -15.08 -17.90
N ALA A 415 9.42 -14.57 -18.99
CA ALA A 415 10.16 -13.93 -20.08
C ALA A 415 10.66 -12.53 -19.72
N ALA A 416 9.99 -11.88 -18.76
CA ALA A 416 10.25 -10.50 -18.36
C ALA A 416 11.52 -10.33 -17.49
N VAL A 417 12.02 -11.41 -16.85
CA VAL A 417 13.17 -11.35 -15.96
C VAL A 417 14.15 -12.46 -16.28
N LYS A 418 15.40 -12.07 -16.53
CA LYS A 418 16.48 -13.02 -16.84
C LYS A 418 17.69 -12.82 -15.95
N HIS A 419 18.50 -13.86 -15.83
CA HIS A 419 19.72 -13.83 -15.01
C HIS A 419 20.98 -14.16 -15.81
N LEU A 420 22.10 -13.63 -15.32
CA LEU A 420 23.45 -14.03 -15.69
C LEU A 420 23.91 -15.15 -14.75
N LYS A 421 24.26 -16.29 -15.29
CA LYS A 421 24.82 -17.43 -14.55
C LYS A 421 26.33 -17.51 -14.79
N GLN A 422 27.08 -17.64 -13.72
CA GLN A 422 28.54 -17.90 -13.83
C GLN A 422 28.82 -19.30 -14.39
N ALA A 423 29.92 -19.45 -15.08
CA ALA A 423 30.34 -20.70 -15.65
C ALA A 423 30.64 -21.77 -14.58
#